data_fc342d530f42c5a23d8823e5bf940d30
#
_entry.id   fc342d530f42c5a23d8823e5bf940d30
#
_cell.length_a   1.000
_cell.length_b   1.000
_cell.length_c   1.000
_cell.angle_alpha   90.00
_cell.angle_beta   90.00
_cell.angle_gamma   90.00
#
_symmetry.space_group_name_H-M   'P 1'
#
loop_
_entity.id
_entity.type
_entity.pdbx_description
1 polymer ?
#
loop_
_entity_poly.entity_id
_entity_poly.type
_entity_poly.pdbx_seq_one_letter_code
_entity_poly.pdbx_strand_id
1 'polypeptide(L)'
;DSIPLIAASIMSKKIAAGANAIVLDAKVGDGAFMKSLEDARMLAQSMIELGRGAGRHVVSLLTDMHQPLGWAIGNAVEIREARALLAGEESPSDLLSLAVQAAGRLVSLSDLEIDADEGARRAERAIEDGSALEAYERWIAAQGGDPSLDVLPEAPIRIEVTANRAGFVDSVSALGVGRVALELGAGRRTKEDSIDHAVGVRCFAKRGDAVEPGQALVEIHARDEASAGQAAEQIGALIEIGDEPQPSRPIVLETLT
;
A
#
# COMPACT_ATOMS: atom_id res chain seq x y z
N ASP A 1 12.39 -17.54 8.24
CA ASP A 1 10.94 -17.60 8.45
C ASP A 1 10.35 -18.83 7.78
N SER A 2 9.34 -19.46 8.41
CA SER A 2 8.73 -20.68 7.88
C SER A 2 7.56 -20.33 6.93
N ILE A 3 7.75 -20.52 5.63
CA ILE A 3 6.72 -20.32 4.62
C ILE A 3 5.41 -21.07 4.95
N PRO A 4 5.43 -22.37 5.36
CA PRO A 4 4.19 -23.06 5.73
C PRO A 4 3.43 -22.43 6.89
N LEU A 5 4.12 -21.89 7.90
CA LEU A 5 3.48 -21.22 9.03
C LEU A 5 2.87 -19.88 8.62
N ILE A 6 3.55 -19.12 7.76
CA ILE A 6 3.03 -17.85 7.20
C ILE A 6 1.77 -18.14 6.37
N ALA A 7 1.84 -19.11 5.45
CA ALA A 7 0.71 -19.51 4.61
C ALA A 7 -0.50 -19.95 5.46
N ALA A 8 -0.29 -20.82 6.45
CA ALA A 8 -1.35 -21.28 7.36
C ALA A 8 -1.97 -20.13 8.17
N SER A 9 -1.14 -19.21 8.70
CA SER A 9 -1.62 -18.05 9.46
C SER A 9 -2.47 -17.10 8.62
N ILE A 10 -2.12 -16.88 7.35
CA ILE A 10 -2.88 -16.03 6.44
C ILE A 10 -4.18 -16.71 6.02
N MET A 11 -4.10 -17.95 5.54
CA MET A 11 -5.23 -18.64 4.93
C MET A 11 -6.29 -19.08 5.94
N SER A 12 -5.91 -19.47 7.17
CA SER A 12 -6.86 -19.85 8.21
C SER A 12 -7.91 -18.76 8.48
N LYS A 13 -7.51 -17.49 8.51
CA LYS A 13 -8.42 -16.36 8.76
C LYS A 13 -9.39 -16.15 7.60
N LYS A 14 -8.93 -16.26 6.36
CA LYS A 14 -9.75 -16.09 5.15
C LYS A 14 -10.74 -17.23 4.96
N ILE A 15 -10.31 -18.47 5.25
CA ILE A 15 -11.16 -19.66 5.22
C ILE A 15 -12.21 -19.59 6.33
N ALA A 16 -11.81 -19.20 7.55
CA ALA A 16 -12.72 -19.05 8.69
C ALA A 16 -13.76 -17.95 8.46
N ALA A 17 -13.40 -16.86 7.76
CA ALA A 17 -14.35 -15.81 7.37
C ALA A 17 -15.40 -16.26 6.33
N GLY A 18 -15.24 -17.45 5.75
CA GLY A 18 -16.22 -18.02 4.81
C GLY A 18 -16.09 -17.51 3.37
N ALA A 19 -14.98 -16.85 3.01
CA ALA A 19 -14.74 -16.35 1.65
C ALA A 19 -14.72 -17.50 0.62
N ASN A 20 -15.50 -17.42 -0.45
CA ASN A 20 -15.51 -18.39 -1.54
C ASN A 20 -14.40 -18.11 -2.57
N ALA A 21 -14.13 -16.84 -2.83
CA ALA A 21 -13.07 -16.36 -3.70
C ALA A 21 -12.10 -15.47 -2.90
N ILE A 22 -10.82 -15.62 -3.14
CA ILE A 22 -9.76 -14.92 -2.41
C ILE A 22 -8.73 -14.42 -3.42
N VAL A 23 -8.49 -13.10 -3.43
CA VAL A 23 -7.34 -12.50 -4.10
C VAL A 23 -6.33 -12.11 -3.04
N LEU A 24 -5.12 -12.61 -3.19
CA LEU A 24 -4.00 -12.34 -2.29
C LEU A 24 -3.05 -11.34 -2.96
N ASP A 25 -2.69 -10.30 -2.24
CA ASP A 25 -1.60 -9.41 -2.58
C ASP A 25 -0.37 -9.82 -1.76
N ALA A 26 0.56 -10.54 -2.40
CA ALA A 26 1.79 -11.03 -1.78
C ALA A 26 2.96 -10.11 -2.15
N LYS A 27 3.39 -9.31 -1.19
CA LYS A 27 4.45 -8.32 -1.36
C LYS A 27 5.83 -8.95 -1.52
N VAL A 28 6.64 -8.38 -2.41
CA VAL A 28 8.01 -8.79 -2.73
C VAL A 28 8.95 -7.59 -2.67
N GLY A 29 10.04 -7.68 -1.93
CA GLY A 29 11.08 -6.67 -1.93
C GLY A 29 11.45 -6.14 -0.57
N ASP A 30 12.03 -4.94 -0.51
CA ASP A 30 12.60 -4.35 0.70
C ASP A 30 11.59 -4.26 1.85
N GLY A 31 10.39 -3.81 1.61
CA GLY A 31 9.33 -3.67 2.61
C GLY A 31 8.58 -4.96 2.95
N ALA A 32 8.87 -6.09 2.29
CA ALA A 32 8.13 -7.34 2.42
C ALA A 32 8.88 -8.38 3.27
N PHE A 33 8.16 -9.42 3.73
CA PHE A 33 8.78 -10.62 4.29
C PHE A 33 9.55 -11.39 3.21
N MET A 34 8.96 -11.55 2.03
CA MET A 34 9.59 -12.23 0.89
C MET A 34 10.50 -11.24 0.16
N LYS A 35 11.80 -11.48 0.21
CA LYS A 35 12.82 -10.60 -0.40
C LYS A 35 13.06 -10.93 -1.87
N SER A 36 12.76 -12.17 -2.28
CA SER A 36 12.90 -12.65 -3.65
C SER A 36 11.55 -13.05 -4.26
N LEU A 37 11.48 -12.95 -5.58
CA LEU A 37 10.29 -13.41 -6.33
C LEU A 37 10.10 -14.94 -6.19
N GLU A 38 11.20 -15.69 -6.03
CA GLU A 38 11.17 -17.14 -5.85
C GLU A 38 10.50 -17.52 -4.51
N ASP A 39 10.90 -16.90 -3.40
CA ASP A 39 10.28 -17.13 -2.09
C ASP A 39 8.80 -16.72 -2.10
N ALA A 40 8.47 -15.62 -2.76
CA ALA A 40 7.09 -15.16 -2.89
C ALA A 40 6.22 -16.14 -3.69
N ARG A 41 6.77 -16.74 -4.76
CA ARG A 41 6.09 -17.81 -5.51
C ARG A 41 5.81 -19.02 -4.62
N MET A 42 6.80 -19.47 -3.85
CA MET A 42 6.62 -20.61 -2.93
C MET A 42 5.53 -20.33 -1.89
N LEU A 43 5.52 -19.13 -1.32
CA LEU A 43 4.48 -18.72 -0.38
C LEU A 43 3.11 -18.68 -1.05
N ALA A 44 3.00 -18.04 -2.22
CA ALA A 44 1.75 -17.91 -2.95
C ALA A 44 1.18 -19.28 -3.38
N GLN A 45 2.03 -20.19 -3.88
CA GLN A 45 1.63 -21.56 -4.22
C GLN A 45 1.09 -22.30 -3.01
N SER A 46 1.79 -22.24 -1.86
CA SER A 46 1.32 -22.84 -0.61
C SER A 46 -0.04 -22.29 -0.17
N MET A 47 -0.27 -20.98 -0.32
CA MET A 47 -1.56 -20.36 0.01
C MET A 47 -2.67 -20.77 -0.95
N ILE A 48 -2.38 -20.86 -2.25
CA ILE A 48 -3.32 -21.32 -3.28
C ILE A 48 -3.71 -22.78 -3.01
N GLU A 49 -2.76 -23.67 -2.72
CA GLU A 49 -3.01 -25.08 -2.39
C GLU A 49 -3.89 -25.23 -1.14
N LEU A 50 -3.62 -24.47 -0.08
CA LEU A 50 -4.44 -24.46 1.13
C LEU A 50 -5.87 -24.01 0.86
N GLY A 51 -6.03 -22.97 0.04
CA GLY A 51 -7.36 -22.48 -0.36
C GLY A 51 -8.13 -23.49 -1.20
N ARG A 52 -7.48 -24.09 -2.20
CA ARG A 52 -8.07 -25.17 -3.03
C ARG A 52 -8.47 -26.37 -2.20
N GLY A 53 -7.61 -26.82 -1.27
CA GLY A 53 -7.90 -27.89 -0.34
C GLY A 53 -9.12 -27.63 0.54
N ALA A 54 -9.44 -26.36 0.80
CA ALA A 54 -10.63 -25.90 1.50
C ALA A 54 -11.83 -25.58 0.57
N GLY A 55 -11.72 -25.89 -0.73
CA GLY A 55 -12.79 -25.63 -1.71
C GLY A 55 -12.97 -24.15 -2.06
N ARG A 56 -11.89 -23.34 -2.01
CA ARG A 56 -11.90 -21.91 -2.31
C ARG A 56 -11.19 -21.62 -3.63
N HIS A 57 -11.65 -20.60 -4.34
CA HIS A 57 -10.96 -20.05 -5.49
C HIS A 57 -9.93 -19.03 -5.02
N VAL A 58 -8.65 -19.25 -5.32
CA VAL A 58 -7.55 -18.38 -4.84
C VAL A 58 -6.70 -17.93 -6.02
N VAL A 59 -6.48 -16.63 -6.11
CA VAL A 59 -5.52 -15.99 -7.00
C VAL A 59 -4.53 -15.19 -6.15
N SER A 60 -3.25 -15.23 -6.48
CA SER A 60 -2.23 -14.42 -5.83
C SER A 60 -1.56 -13.49 -6.84
N LEU A 61 -1.54 -12.19 -6.50
CA LEU A 61 -0.73 -11.18 -7.17
C LEU A 61 0.58 -11.07 -6.40
N LEU A 62 1.72 -11.26 -7.05
CA LEU A 62 3.03 -10.94 -6.49
C LEU A 62 3.33 -9.49 -6.86
N THR A 63 3.49 -8.63 -5.87
CA THR A 63 3.55 -7.18 -6.08
C THR A 63 4.81 -6.55 -5.53
N ASP A 64 5.31 -5.51 -6.19
CA ASP A 64 6.53 -4.82 -5.80
C ASP A 64 6.36 -4.06 -4.49
N MET A 65 7.30 -4.24 -3.57
CA MET A 65 7.41 -3.51 -2.31
C MET A 65 8.87 -3.10 -2.03
N HIS A 66 9.63 -2.79 -3.07
CA HIS A 66 10.97 -2.21 -2.91
C HIS A 66 10.90 -0.75 -2.50
N GLN A 67 9.82 -0.06 -2.90
CA GLN A 67 9.47 1.29 -2.46
C GLN A 67 8.07 1.28 -1.84
N PRO A 68 7.67 2.30 -1.07
CA PRO A 68 6.32 2.41 -0.55
C PRO A 68 5.27 2.37 -1.67
N LEU A 69 4.17 1.64 -1.45
CA LEU A 69 3.00 1.67 -2.32
C LEU A 69 2.20 2.92 -1.99
N GLY A 70 1.74 3.64 -3.02
CA GLY A 70 1.09 4.92 -2.79
C GLY A 70 2.06 5.98 -2.24
N TRP A 71 1.53 7.09 -1.79
CA TRP A 71 2.31 8.15 -1.14
C TRP A 71 2.25 8.06 0.38
N ALA A 72 1.10 7.66 0.94
CA ALA A 72 0.84 7.72 2.36
C ALA A 72 1.29 6.48 3.12
N ILE A 73 1.97 6.66 4.25
CA ILE A 73 2.39 5.62 5.19
C ILE A 73 2.04 6.07 6.61
N GLY A 74 1.04 5.44 7.21
CA GLY A 74 0.53 5.78 8.54
C GLY A 74 -0.86 5.20 8.78
N ASN A 75 -1.78 5.99 9.32
CA ASN A 75 -3.18 5.57 9.54
C ASN A 75 -4.15 6.55 8.86
N ALA A 76 -4.42 7.72 9.45
CA ALA A 76 -5.34 8.70 8.87
C ALA A 76 -4.87 9.19 7.49
N VAL A 77 -3.57 9.33 7.28
CA VAL A 77 -3.00 9.74 5.98
C VAL A 77 -3.31 8.71 4.89
N GLU A 78 -3.25 7.40 5.20
CA GLU A 78 -3.60 6.33 4.24
C GLU A 78 -5.09 6.29 3.93
N ILE A 79 -5.95 6.52 4.93
CA ILE A 79 -7.40 6.60 4.70
C ILE A 79 -7.76 7.80 3.81
N ARG A 80 -7.10 8.95 4.01
CA ARG A 80 -7.27 10.12 3.14
C ARG A 80 -6.88 9.82 1.70
N GLU A 81 -5.73 9.15 1.50
CA GLU A 81 -5.27 8.74 0.17
C GLU A 81 -6.22 7.73 -0.48
N ALA A 82 -6.65 6.69 0.23
CA ALA A 82 -7.58 5.71 -0.29
C ALA A 82 -8.92 6.34 -0.69
N ARG A 83 -9.43 7.29 0.12
CA ARG A 83 -10.67 8.00 -0.20
C ARG A 83 -10.50 8.93 -1.42
N ALA A 84 -9.38 9.63 -1.54
CA ALA A 84 -9.07 10.48 -2.69
C ALA A 84 -9.02 9.64 -3.98
N LEU A 85 -8.39 8.46 -3.94
CA LEU A 85 -8.40 7.51 -5.05
C LEU A 85 -9.83 7.10 -5.43
N LEU A 86 -10.67 6.73 -4.47
CA LEU A 86 -12.05 6.31 -4.72
C LEU A 86 -12.93 7.47 -5.21
N ALA A 87 -12.56 8.72 -4.90
CA ALA A 87 -13.22 9.93 -5.40
C ALA A 87 -12.76 10.32 -6.82
N GLY A 88 -11.83 9.59 -7.43
CA GLY A 88 -11.25 9.94 -8.73
C GLY A 88 -10.34 11.17 -8.68
N GLU A 89 -9.86 11.56 -7.50
CA GLU A 89 -8.91 12.65 -7.32
C GLU A 89 -7.49 12.22 -7.71
N GLU A 90 -6.55 13.17 -7.76
CA GLU A 90 -5.14 12.86 -8.00
C GLU A 90 -4.63 11.84 -6.98
N SER A 91 -4.11 10.73 -7.49
CA SER A 91 -3.67 9.59 -6.69
C SER A 91 -2.42 8.94 -7.29
N PRO A 92 -1.61 8.24 -6.48
CA PRO A 92 -0.42 7.54 -6.97
C PRO A 92 -0.80 6.44 -7.96
N SER A 93 -0.13 6.44 -9.11
CA SER A 93 -0.43 5.53 -10.22
C SER A 93 -0.21 4.05 -9.86
N ASP A 94 0.74 3.75 -8.99
CA ASP A 94 1.04 2.40 -8.50
C ASP A 94 -0.11 1.87 -7.61
N LEU A 95 -0.64 2.71 -6.71
CA LEU A 95 -1.78 2.36 -5.86
C LEU A 95 -3.05 2.16 -6.68
N LEU A 96 -3.36 3.08 -7.60
CA LEU A 96 -4.52 2.96 -8.50
C LEU A 96 -4.43 1.68 -9.34
N SER A 97 -3.27 1.44 -9.97
CA SER A 97 -3.05 0.25 -10.80
C SER A 97 -3.24 -1.04 -10.01
N LEU A 98 -2.69 -1.12 -8.79
CA LEU A 98 -2.87 -2.30 -7.95
C LEU A 98 -4.33 -2.48 -7.50
N ALA A 99 -5.00 -1.41 -7.07
CA ALA A 99 -6.38 -1.46 -6.62
C ALA A 99 -7.32 -1.97 -7.75
N VAL A 100 -7.16 -1.42 -8.96
CA VAL A 100 -7.95 -1.81 -10.14
C VAL A 100 -7.67 -3.27 -10.53
N GLN A 101 -6.42 -3.71 -10.56
CA GLN A 101 -6.07 -5.09 -10.90
C GLN A 101 -6.57 -6.09 -9.86
N ALA A 102 -6.43 -5.77 -8.57
CA ALA A 102 -6.93 -6.64 -7.49
C ALA A 102 -8.47 -6.73 -7.50
N ALA A 103 -9.16 -5.60 -7.67
CA ALA A 103 -10.62 -5.56 -7.81
C ALA A 103 -11.07 -6.33 -9.06
N GLY A 104 -10.41 -6.13 -10.20
CA GLY A 104 -10.71 -6.84 -11.44
C GLY A 104 -10.60 -8.35 -11.30
N ARG A 105 -9.55 -8.83 -10.64
CA ARG A 105 -9.38 -10.26 -10.33
C ARG A 105 -10.48 -10.76 -9.39
N LEU A 106 -10.83 -10.00 -8.36
CA LEU A 106 -11.88 -10.40 -7.42
C LEU A 106 -13.24 -10.50 -8.10
N VAL A 107 -13.58 -9.52 -8.95
CA VAL A 107 -14.84 -9.51 -9.71
C VAL A 107 -14.87 -10.67 -10.73
N SER A 108 -13.76 -11.02 -11.36
CA SER A 108 -13.69 -12.16 -12.29
C SER A 108 -13.87 -13.52 -11.61
N LEU A 109 -13.68 -13.61 -10.30
CA LEU A 109 -13.94 -14.83 -9.52
C LEU A 109 -15.38 -14.92 -9.01
N SER A 110 -16.24 -13.94 -9.34
CA SER A 110 -17.66 -13.96 -9.02
C SER A 110 -18.46 -14.77 -10.06
N ASP A 111 -19.77 -14.85 -9.86
CA ASP A 111 -20.73 -15.48 -10.76
C ASP A 111 -21.14 -14.60 -11.98
N LEU A 112 -20.42 -13.51 -12.22
CA LEU A 112 -20.68 -12.61 -13.35
C LEU A 112 -20.16 -13.12 -14.70
N GLU A 113 -19.40 -14.21 -14.71
CA GLU A 113 -18.85 -14.86 -15.93
C GLU A 113 -18.04 -13.90 -16.81
N ILE A 114 -17.25 -13.02 -16.18
CA ILE A 114 -16.36 -12.06 -16.87
C ILE A 114 -14.90 -12.37 -16.58
N ASP A 115 -14.02 -11.94 -17.48
CA ASP A 115 -12.58 -12.04 -17.28
C ASP A 115 -12.04 -10.89 -16.37
N ALA A 116 -10.76 -10.98 -16.02
CA ALA A 116 -10.12 -10.00 -15.16
C ALA A 116 -10.00 -8.61 -15.82
N ASP A 117 -9.89 -8.56 -17.16
CA ASP A 117 -9.75 -7.30 -17.88
C ASP A 117 -11.07 -6.55 -17.90
N GLU A 118 -12.21 -7.24 -18.10
CA GLU A 118 -13.52 -6.61 -17.93
C GLU A 118 -13.79 -6.24 -16.47
N GLY A 119 -13.34 -7.07 -15.52
CA GLY A 119 -13.39 -6.75 -14.10
C GLY A 119 -12.61 -5.47 -13.76
N ALA A 120 -11.41 -5.29 -14.32
CA ALA A 120 -10.60 -4.09 -14.16
C ALA A 120 -11.30 -2.84 -14.75
N ARG A 121 -11.83 -2.96 -15.98
CA ARG A 121 -12.62 -1.88 -16.59
C ARG A 121 -13.84 -1.48 -15.76
N ARG A 122 -14.48 -2.42 -15.08
CA ARG A 122 -15.59 -2.11 -14.15
C ARG A 122 -15.12 -1.39 -12.91
N ALA A 123 -13.97 -1.77 -12.36
CA ALA A 123 -13.36 -1.08 -11.21
C ALA A 123 -12.98 0.36 -11.58
N GLU A 124 -12.37 0.58 -12.74
CA GLU A 124 -12.05 1.92 -13.24
C GLU A 124 -13.31 2.77 -13.39
N ARG A 125 -14.35 2.27 -14.06
CA ARG A 125 -15.62 2.97 -14.20
C ARG A 125 -16.27 3.32 -12.85
N ALA A 126 -16.18 2.43 -11.86
CA ALA A 126 -16.75 2.69 -10.54
C ALA A 126 -16.04 3.84 -9.80
N ILE A 127 -14.73 4.04 -10.07
CA ILE A 127 -13.99 5.21 -9.58
C ILE A 127 -14.43 6.46 -10.35
N GLU A 128 -14.47 6.37 -11.68
CA GLU A 128 -14.84 7.49 -12.57
C GLU A 128 -16.25 8.03 -12.35
N ASP A 129 -17.23 7.16 -12.09
CA ASP A 129 -18.63 7.53 -11.89
C ASP A 129 -19.01 7.80 -10.41
N GLY A 130 -18.03 7.64 -9.49
CA GLY A 130 -18.19 7.90 -8.06
C GLY A 130 -18.85 6.76 -7.26
N SER A 131 -19.31 5.69 -7.90
CA SER A 131 -19.98 4.58 -7.21
C SER A 131 -19.05 3.80 -6.26
N ALA A 132 -17.74 3.82 -6.51
CA ALA A 132 -16.74 3.26 -5.60
C ALA A 132 -16.68 4.04 -4.28
N LEU A 133 -16.67 5.37 -4.34
CA LEU A 133 -16.71 6.23 -3.15
C LEU A 133 -18.02 6.04 -2.38
N GLU A 134 -19.16 6.03 -3.07
CA GLU A 134 -20.45 5.76 -2.43
C GLU A 134 -20.48 4.39 -1.72
N ALA A 135 -19.88 3.36 -2.33
CA ALA A 135 -19.79 2.04 -1.72
C ALA A 135 -18.94 2.06 -0.44
N TYR A 136 -17.81 2.78 -0.46
CA TYR A 136 -16.97 3.00 0.72
C TYR A 136 -17.75 3.69 1.85
N GLU A 137 -18.44 4.79 1.54
CA GLU A 137 -19.19 5.56 2.52
C GLU A 137 -20.35 4.73 3.15
N ARG A 138 -21.08 3.98 2.32
CA ARG A 138 -22.10 3.03 2.82
C ARG A 138 -21.49 1.94 3.70
N TRP A 139 -20.33 1.43 3.34
CA TRP A 139 -19.64 0.39 4.12
C TRP A 139 -19.21 0.89 5.49
N ILE A 140 -18.61 2.08 5.58
CA ILE A 140 -18.23 2.73 6.85
C ILE A 140 -19.47 2.98 7.72
N ALA A 141 -20.51 3.57 7.14
CA ALA A 141 -21.76 3.86 7.86
C ALA A 141 -22.46 2.58 8.37
N ALA A 142 -22.45 1.51 7.58
CA ALA A 142 -23.04 0.21 7.99
C ALA A 142 -22.32 -0.42 9.20
N GLN A 143 -21.06 -0.06 9.44
CA GLN A 143 -20.31 -0.47 10.62
C GLN A 143 -20.43 0.52 11.80
N GLY A 144 -21.25 1.57 11.66
CA GLY A 144 -21.47 2.61 12.67
C GLY A 144 -20.39 3.69 12.69
N GLY A 145 -19.54 3.76 11.66
CA GLY A 145 -18.52 4.79 11.48
C GLY A 145 -19.07 6.02 10.76
N ASP A 146 -18.29 7.10 10.82
CA ASP A 146 -18.51 8.33 10.05
C ASP A 146 -17.53 8.35 8.85
N PRO A 147 -18.02 8.39 7.59
CA PRO A 147 -17.16 8.40 6.40
C PRO A 147 -16.53 9.77 6.12
N SER A 148 -16.87 10.81 6.89
CA SER A 148 -16.31 12.16 6.73
C SER A 148 -14.81 12.18 7.00
N LEU A 149 -14.04 12.93 6.20
CA LEU A 149 -12.62 13.16 6.45
C LEU A 149 -12.38 14.04 7.69
N ASP A 150 -13.39 14.81 8.12
CA ASP A 150 -13.28 15.73 9.24
C ASP A 150 -13.12 15.02 10.60
N VAL A 151 -13.53 13.74 10.68
CA VAL A 151 -13.33 12.92 11.88
C VAL A 151 -11.94 12.31 11.98
N LEU A 152 -11.15 12.35 10.90
CA LEU A 152 -9.80 11.83 10.91
C LEU A 152 -8.84 12.83 11.57
N PRO A 153 -8.01 12.38 12.53
CA PRO A 153 -7.07 13.27 13.20
C PRO A 153 -6.01 13.81 12.23
N GLU A 154 -5.49 14.99 12.55
CA GLU A 154 -4.39 15.63 11.83
C GLU A 154 -3.22 15.90 12.76
N ALA A 155 -2.02 15.68 12.26
CA ALA A 155 -0.80 16.00 12.99
C ALA A 155 -0.60 17.54 13.03
N PRO A 156 -0.20 18.11 14.16
CA PRO A 156 -0.02 19.55 14.30
C PRO A 156 1.22 20.08 13.58
N ILE A 157 2.21 19.22 13.33
CA ILE A 157 3.47 19.59 12.65
C ILE A 157 3.55 18.88 11.32
N ARG A 158 3.84 19.65 10.28
CA ARG A 158 4.14 19.13 8.94
C ARG A 158 5.43 19.76 8.45
N ILE A 159 6.38 18.93 8.02
CA ILE A 159 7.64 19.41 7.43
C ILE A 159 7.95 18.62 6.15
N GLU A 160 8.64 19.26 5.23
CA GLU A 160 9.07 18.65 3.98
C GLU A 160 10.55 18.25 4.04
N VAL A 161 10.87 17.11 3.45
CA VAL A 161 12.23 16.72 3.07
C VAL A 161 12.34 16.95 1.57
N THR A 162 13.29 17.78 1.17
CA THR A 162 13.45 18.21 -0.22
C THR A 162 14.70 17.62 -0.85
N ALA A 163 14.73 17.53 -2.18
CA ALA A 163 15.90 17.13 -2.94
C ALA A 163 17.03 18.17 -2.74
N ASN A 164 18.24 17.70 -2.45
CA ASN A 164 19.42 18.53 -2.27
C ASN A 164 20.19 18.78 -3.58
N ARG A 165 19.85 18.05 -4.64
CA ARG A 165 20.42 18.18 -5.99
C ARG A 165 19.42 17.75 -7.06
N ALA A 166 19.68 18.14 -8.31
CA ALA A 166 18.99 17.58 -9.46
C ALA A 166 19.46 16.15 -9.74
N GLY A 167 18.59 15.33 -10.33
CA GLY A 167 18.88 13.96 -10.72
C GLY A 167 17.64 13.11 -10.86
N PHE A 168 17.80 11.82 -10.70
CA PHE A 168 16.71 10.84 -10.74
C PHE A 168 16.68 10.03 -9.44
N VAL A 169 15.51 9.70 -8.94
CA VAL A 169 15.36 8.84 -7.78
C VAL A 169 15.77 7.41 -8.14
N ASP A 170 16.89 6.94 -7.60
CA ASP A 170 17.39 5.57 -7.80
C ASP A 170 16.64 4.56 -6.94
N SER A 171 16.41 4.92 -5.68
CA SER A 171 15.72 4.06 -4.72
C SER A 171 15.06 4.84 -3.61
N VAL A 172 13.98 4.24 -3.06
CA VAL A 172 13.31 4.67 -1.83
C VAL A 172 13.09 3.42 -0.98
N SER A 173 13.70 3.34 0.20
CA SER A 173 13.55 2.16 1.06
C SER A 173 12.16 2.07 1.67
N ALA A 174 11.34 1.12 1.21
CA ALA A 174 10.01 0.86 1.79
C ALA A 174 10.09 0.48 3.27
N LEU A 175 11.03 -0.39 3.63
CA LEU A 175 11.25 -0.81 5.03
C LEU A 175 11.70 0.36 5.90
N GLY A 176 12.59 1.19 5.38
CA GLY A 176 13.10 2.36 6.10
C GLY A 176 12.00 3.36 6.39
N VAL A 177 11.23 3.77 5.37
CA VAL A 177 10.11 4.70 5.52
C VAL A 177 9.04 4.15 6.48
N GLY A 178 8.70 2.85 6.37
CA GLY A 178 7.79 2.20 7.29
C GLY A 178 8.27 2.22 8.74
N ARG A 179 9.59 2.09 8.99
CA ARG A 179 10.18 2.22 10.33
C ARG A 179 10.10 3.63 10.87
N VAL A 180 10.36 4.64 10.04
CA VAL A 180 10.19 6.04 10.42
C VAL A 180 8.74 6.34 10.80
N ALA A 181 7.77 5.88 10.03
CA ALA A 181 6.36 6.01 10.39
C ALA A 181 6.02 5.33 11.73
N LEU A 182 6.58 4.14 11.99
CA LEU A 182 6.45 3.44 13.26
C LEU A 182 7.05 4.25 14.42
N GLU A 183 8.23 4.85 14.23
CA GLU A 183 8.91 5.67 15.24
C GLU A 183 8.19 6.98 15.53
N LEU A 184 7.53 7.60 14.53
CA LEU A 184 6.63 8.72 14.71
C LEU A 184 5.42 8.38 15.60
N GLY A 185 5.05 7.10 15.70
CA GLY A 185 3.93 6.61 16.50
C GLY A 185 2.77 6.05 15.69
N ALA A 186 2.89 5.90 14.36
CA ALA A 186 1.83 5.34 13.51
C ALA A 186 1.57 3.84 13.76
N GLY A 187 2.44 3.16 14.50
CA GLY A 187 2.31 1.76 14.87
C GLY A 187 2.83 1.49 16.29
N ARG A 188 2.81 0.22 16.69
CA ARG A 188 3.23 -0.23 18.03
C ARG A 188 4.59 -0.91 17.94
N ARG A 189 5.55 -0.50 18.78
CA ARG A 189 6.81 -1.22 19.01
C ARG A 189 6.63 -2.29 20.08
N THR A 190 5.80 -2.01 21.07
CA THR A 190 5.40 -2.93 22.14
C THR A 190 3.87 -2.99 22.22
N LYS A 191 3.33 -3.99 22.93
CA LYS A 191 1.86 -4.14 23.10
C LYS A 191 1.23 -2.99 23.91
N GLU A 192 2.02 -2.36 24.74
CA GLU A 192 1.63 -1.28 25.64
C GLU A 192 1.56 0.08 24.93
N ASP A 193 2.21 0.21 23.75
CA ASP A 193 2.24 1.46 23.02
C ASP A 193 0.83 1.84 22.51
N SER A 194 0.48 3.11 22.66
CA SER A 194 -0.68 3.70 21.97
C SER A 194 -0.30 4.08 20.55
N ILE A 195 -1.24 3.89 19.62
CA ILE A 195 -1.08 4.36 18.23
C ILE A 195 -1.54 5.81 18.15
N ASP A 196 -0.73 6.66 17.54
CA ASP A 196 -1.11 8.00 17.14
C ASP A 196 -1.58 7.96 15.68
N HIS A 197 -2.88 8.02 15.45
CA HIS A 197 -3.45 7.92 14.13
C HIS A 197 -3.24 9.17 13.26
N ALA A 198 -2.79 10.29 13.83
CA ALA A 198 -2.56 11.54 13.10
C ALA A 198 -1.21 11.57 12.37
N VAL A 199 -0.21 10.83 12.92
CA VAL A 199 1.15 10.87 12.40
C VAL A 199 1.37 9.95 11.22
N GLY A 200 2.39 10.24 10.43
CA GLY A 200 2.76 9.44 9.27
C GLY A 200 3.69 10.16 8.32
N VAL A 201 3.82 9.62 7.14
CA VAL A 201 4.70 10.12 6.09
C VAL A 201 3.94 10.10 4.77
N ARG A 202 4.13 11.12 3.94
CA ARG A 202 3.72 11.10 2.52
C ARG A 202 4.96 11.14 1.65
N CYS A 203 5.29 10.03 0.99
CA CYS A 203 6.46 9.88 0.14
C CYS A 203 6.08 10.07 -1.32
N PHE A 204 6.33 11.26 -1.87
CA PHE A 204 5.99 11.60 -3.25
C PHE A 204 6.99 11.03 -4.25
N ALA A 205 8.26 10.94 -3.82
CA ALA A 205 9.35 10.45 -4.66
C ALA A 205 9.18 8.95 -4.97
N LYS A 206 9.26 8.63 -6.24
CA LYS A 206 9.23 7.26 -6.74
C LYS A 206 10.46 6.98 -7.59
N ARG A 207 10.89 5.72 -7.62
CA ARG A 207 12.01 5.29 -8.47
C ARG A 207 11.78 5.69 -9.93
N GLY A 208 12.77 6.38 -10.49
CA GLY A 208 12.77 6.87 -11.86
C GLY A 208 12.29 8.32 -12.00
N ASP A 209 11.72 8.92 -10.95
CA ASP A 209 11.28 10.31 -11.00
C ASP A 209 12.48 11.25 -11.17
N ALA A 210 12.36 12.21 -12.07
CA ALA A 210 13.29 13.34 -12.16
C ALA A 210 12.98 14.32 -11.03
N VAL A 211 14.01 14.81 -10.37
CA VAL A 211 13.89 15.75 -9.24
C VAL A 211 14.83 16.92 -9.39
N GLU A 212 14.40 18.09 -8.90
CA GLU A 212 15.16 19.33 -8.89
C GLU A 212 15.49 19.76 -7.45
N PRO A 213 16.59 20.54 -7.23
CA PRO A 213 16.90 21.05 -5.90
C PRO A 213 15.72 21.82 -5.29
N GLY A 214 15.36 21.49 -4.05
CA GLY A 214 14.24 22.12 -3.34
C GLY A 214 12.88 21.49 -3.63
N GLN A 215 12.77 20.54 -4.56
CA GLN A 215 11.54 19.78 -4.79
C GLN A 215 11.22 18.89 -3.58
N ALA A 216 9.96 18.93 -3.10
CA ALA A 216 9.52 18.07 -2.02
C ALA A 216 9.55 16.59 -2.44
N LEU A 217 10.27 15.77 -1.69
CA LEU A 217 10.34 14.32 -1.85
C LEU A 217 9.39 13.62 -0.89
N VAL A 218 9.28 14.15 0.33
CA VAL A 218 8.49 13.58 1.41
C VAL A 218 7.90 14.69 2.28
N GLU A 219 6.67 14.50 2.74
CA GLU A 219 6.04 15.31 3.79
C GLU A 219 5.88 14.44 5.05
N ILE A 220 6.36 14.93 6.18
CA ILE A 220 6.30 14.26 7.49
C ILE A 220 5.18 14.89 8.30
N HIS A 221 4.31 14.07 8.87
CA HIS A 221 3.25 14.43 9.78
C HIS A 221 3.63 13.97 11.19
N ALA A 222 3.91 14.89 12.11
CA ALA A 222 4.44 14.59 13.43
C ALA A 222 3.67 15.31 14.54
N ARG A 223 3.80 14.81 15.78
CA ARG A 223 3.18 15.40 16.97
C ARG A 223 3.90 16.63 17.50
N ASP A 224 5.20 16.73 17.24
CA ASP A 224 6.07 17.81 17.72
C ASP A 224 7.29 17.99 16.79
N GLU A 225 7.95 19.16 16.95
CA GLU A 225 9.11 19.55 16.14
C GLU A 225 10.31 18.59 16.31
N ALA A 226 10.50 18.01 17.49
CA ALA A 226 11.63 17.13 17.77
C ALA A 226 11.49 15.81 17.00
N SER A 227 10.30 15.18 17.04
CA SER A 227 10.02 13.96 16.30
C SER A 227 10.02 14.21 14.78
N ALA A 228 9.53 15.39 14.34
CA ALA A 228 9.59 15.78 12.94
C ALA A 228 11.04 15.91 12.44
N GLY A 229 11.90 16.61 13.16
CA GLY A 229 13.32 16.79 12.81
C GLY A 229 14.09 15.46 12.75
N GLN A 230 13.86 14.58 13.74
CA GLN A 230 14.48 13.25 13.74
C GLN A 230 14.03 12.40 12.53
N ALA A 231 12.74 12.41 12.21
CA ALA A 231 12.20 11.70 11.07
C ALA A 231 12.75 12.25 9.73
N ALA A 232 12.91 13.57 9.61
CA ALA A 232 13.48 14.20 8.42
C ALA A 232 14.93 13.78 8.16
N GLU A 233 15.75 13.73 9.23
CA GLU A 233 17.13 13.28 9.13
C GLU A 233 17.22 11.82 8.66
N GLN A 234 16.39 10.94 9.23
CA GLN A 234 16.35 9.54 8.87
C GLN A 234 15.88 9.35 7.41
N ILE A 235 14.78 10.01 7.01
CA ILE A 235 14.21 9.86 5.65
C ILE A 235 15.19 10.35 4.58
N GLY A 236 15.93 11.43 4.83
CA GLY A 236 16.93 11.92 3.88
C GLY A 236 17.97 10.88 3.49
N ALA A 237 18.28 9.93 4.36
CA ALA A 237 19.21 8.83 4.09
C ALA A 237 18.56 7.60 3.40
N LEU A 238 17.22 7.59 3.22
CA LEU A 238 16.47 6.48 2.65
C LEU A 238 16.09 6.68 1.18
N ILE A 239 16.44 7.85 0.63
CA ILE A 239 16.16 8.21 -0.77
C ILE A 239 17.50 8.47 -1.45
N GLU A 240 17.79 7.66 -2.45
CA GLU A 240 18.99 7.80 -3.26
C GLU A 240 18.66 8.54 -4.56
N ILE A 241 19.47 9.56 -4.89
CA ILE A 241 19.34 10.33 -6.14
C ILE A 241 20.60 10.07 -6.97
N GLY A 242 20.41 9.50 -8.16
CA GLY A 242 21.45 9.22 -9.15
C GLY A 242 21.47 10.23 -10.30
N ASP A 243 22.38 10.02 -11.24
CA ASP A 243 22.54 10.89 -12.41
C ASP A 243 21.81 10.35 -13.66
N GLU A 244 21.38 9.07 -13.62
CA GLU A 244 20.73 8.41 -14.74
C GLU A 244 19.30 7.97 -14.38
N PRO A 245 18.34 8.05 -15.33
CA PRO A 245 16.98 7.62 -15.07
C PRO A 245 16.92 6.10 -14.87
N GLN A 246 16.19 5.69 -13.85
CA GLN A 246 15.95 4.29 -13.54
C GLN A 246 14.63 3.83 -14.17
N PRO A 247 14.55 2.61 -14.72
CA PRO A 247 13.29 2.08 -15.23
C PRO A 247 12.28 1.92 -14.08
N SER A 248 11.03 2.32 -14.34
CA SER A 248 9.92 2.00 -13.44
C SER A 248 9.72 0.49 -13.35
N ARG A 249 9.28 0.01 -12.19
CA ARG A 249 8.91 -1.39 -12.00
C ARG A 249 7.40 -1.54 -12.12
N PRO A 250 6.91 -2.61 -12.77
CA PRO A 250 5.48 -2.89 -12.73
C PRO A 250 5.07 -3.21 -11.29
N ILE A 251 3.91 -2.70 -10.87
CA ILE A 251 3.43 -2.97 -9.50
C ILE A 251 3.05 -4.44 -9.32
N VAL A 252 2.44 -5.08 -10.31
CA VAL A 252 2.20 -6.52 -10.33
C VAL A 252 3.32 -7.19 -11.12
N LEU A 253 4.14 -7.96 -10.42
CA LEU A 253 5.29 -8.70 -10.97
C LEU A 253 4.85 -9.99 -11.62
N GLU A 254 3.88 -10.68 -11.03
CA GLU A 254 3.36 -11.97 -11.49
C GLU A 254 1.97 -12.24 -10.90
N THR A 255 1.17 -13.01 -11.64
CA THR A 255 -0.12 -13.52 -11.16
C THR A 255 -0.11 -15.03 -11.16
N LEU A 256 -0.46 -15.65 -10.02
CA LEU A 256 -0.57 -17.09 -9.85
C LEU A 256 -2.03 -17.48 -9.59
N THR A 257 -2.46 -18.58 -10.22
CA THR A 257 -3.83 -19.12 -10.10
C THR A 257 -3.83 -20.57 -9.72
#